data_b67960d8f07978e9861eb32a711dcd45
#
_entry.id   b67960d8f07978e9861eb32a711dcd45
#
_cell.length_a   1.000
_cell.length_b   1.000
_cell.length_c   1.000
_cell.angle_alpha   90.00
_cell.angle_beta   90.00
_cell.angle_gamma   90.00
#
_symmetry.space_group_name_H-M   'P 1'
#
loop_
_entity.id
_entity.type
_entity.pdbx_description
1 polymer ?
#
loop_
_entity_poly.entity_id
_entity_poly.type
_entity_poly.pdbx_seq_one_letter_code
_entity_poly.pdbx_strand_id
1 'polypeptide(L)'
;MLIFAALACPMPAWAFDPLLAMPDALEMGVTLPGDTVPPPCPVQKDFSTPLTLGEAADLALCNNPQIQVAWANIKIQAAALGEARSAYLPTLSGSVSRINDEIRYPGTDIAPATINRNTATAALNWRIFDFGGRATNRLAAEDLLAAALASHDATLQKTLASVIESYFDAVTARALAVARTQNEEITGNTLASAKRREEKGAISRSDTLQAATAHARAILEKNRAESAYEKALSVLGNIIGISGATRITITLPENPDEKAKGKLDELNIWLEDAQGKHPAIIAARARLDGARRKAESIDSDGWPTLDFSGNYYQNGRPGQSLTPSRVHETTLGIVLTIPLFEGFSRTYKVHGAQAQIGQKEAELADTEHQVSMEIIKAYADAKAARQNLRASNDLLNAAQDAQSVSQHKYDKHAADILEVLNTQSALADARQERIRCLAEWNSARLRLLASAGLMGRAAVE
;
A
#
# COMPACT_ATOMS: atom_id res chain seq x y z
N MET A 1 37.43 -28.94 26.49
CA MET A 1 36.29 -29.36 25.66
C MET A 1 34.99 -29.12 26.40
N LEU A 2 34.61 -27.88 26.71
CA LEU A 2 33.36 -27.58 27.46
C LEU A 2 32.96 -26.08 27.43
N ILE A 3 33.12 -25.34 26.32
CA ILE A 3 32.67 -23.93 26.21
C ILE A 3 31.79 -23.65 24.96
N PHE A 4 31.49 -24.62 24.13
CA PHE A 4 30.74 -24.38 22.89
C PHE A 4 29.26 -24.82 22.92
N ALA A 5 28.70 -25.17 24.08
CA ALA A 5 27.32 -25.71 24.15
C ALA A 5 26.24 -24.71 24.62
N ALA A 6 26.56 -23.44 24.83
CA ALA A 6 25.62 -22.50 25.49
C ALA A 6 24.96 -21.47 24.54
N LEU A 7 25.11 -21.57 23.22
CA LEU A 7 24.58 -20.56 22.28
C LEU A 7 23.53 -21.08 21.29
N ALA A 8 22.93 -22.23 21.54
CA ALA A 8 21.88 -22.78 20.72
C ALA A 8 20.54 -22.86 21.47
N CYS A 9 20.08 -21.75 22.01
CA CYS A 9 18.67 -21.60 22.31
C CYS A 9 18.03 -20.95 21.07
N PRO A 10 17.08 -21.58 20.37
CA PRO A 10 16.36 -20.93 19.28
C PRO A 10 15.42 -19.92 19.88
N MET A 11 15.93 -18.74 20.24
CA MET A 11 15.06 -17.58 20.44
C MET A 11 14.41 -17.26 19.08
N PRO A 12 13.11 -16.98 19.03
CA PRO A 12 12.51 -16.51 17.80
C PRO A 12 13.30 -15.30 17.31
N ALA A 13 13.89 -15.40 16.12
CA ALA A 13 14.83 -14.42 15.55
C ALA A 13 14.26 -12.98 15.47
N TRP A 14 12.99 -12.82 15.72
CA TRP A 14 12.23 -11.57 15.61
C TRP A 14 12.13 -10.77 16.92
N ALA A 15 12.48 -11.35 18.07
CA ALA A 15 12.34 -10.70 19.38
C ALA A 15 13.64 -10.12 19.93
N PHE A 16 14.79 -10.34 19.25
CA PHE A 16 16.08 -9.88 19.72
C PHE A 16 16.63 -8.79 18.78
N ASP A 17 16.50 -7.54 19.19
CA ASP A 17 17.08 -6.36 18.51
C ASP A 17 18.16 -5.71 19.40
N PRO A 18 19.39 -6.28 19.40
CA PRO A 18 20.47 -5.83 20.27
C PRO A 18 21.00 -4.44 19.93
N LEU A 19 20.69 -3.93 18.74
CA LEU A 19 21.20 -2.66 18.24
C LEU A 19 20.10 -1.59 18.12
N LEU A 20 18.89 -1.89 18.62
CA LEU A 20 17.73 -0.99 18.63
C LEU A 20 17.47 -0.39 17.24
N ALA A 21 17.48 -1.24 16.20
CA ALA A 21 17.26 -0.85 14.83
C ALA A 21 15.78 -0.79 14.44
N MET A 22 14.92 -1.49 15.18
CA MET A 22 13.49 -1.51 14.94
C MET A 22 12.82 -0.21 15.42
N PRO A 23 12.02 0.46 14.57
CA PRO A 23 11.28 1.65 15.00
C PRO A 23 10.09 1.27 15.91
N ASP A 24 9.76 2.15 16.86
CA ASP A 24 8.62 2.01 17.78
C ASP A 24 7.29 1.82 17.03
N ALA A 25 7.17 2.37 15.82
CA ALA A 25 6.01 2.18 14.96
C ALA A 25 5.68 0.70 14.68
N LEU A 26 6.68 -0.19 14.66
CA LEU A 26 6.47 -1.64 14.51
C LEU A 26 5.85 -2.30 15.73
N GLU A 27 5.95 -1.69 16.90
CA GLU A 27 5.33 -2.19 18.14
C GLU A 27 3.90 -1.69 18.29
N MET A 28 3.61 -0.47 17.82
CA MET A 28 2.29 0.15 17.93
C MET A 28 1.26 -0.36 16.90
N GLY A 29 1.70 -1.00 15.83
CA GLY A 29 0.81 -1.43 14.73
C GLY A 29 0.54 -0.34 13.68
N VAL A 30 -0.36 -0.63 12.74
CA VAL A 30 -0.74 0.30 11.65
C VAL A 30 -1.57 1.45 12.23
N THR A 31 -1.10 2.68 12.10
CA THR A 31 -1.83 3.90 12.48
C THR A 31 -1.98 4.81 11.25
N LEU A 32 -3.13 5.46 11.11
CA LEU A 32 -3.33 6.49 10.09
C LEU A 32 -2.81 7.86 10.59
N PRO A 33 -2.45 8.78 9.69
CA PRO A 33 -2.06 10.12 10.07
C PRO A 33 -3.10 10.80 10.95
N GLY A 34 -2.70 11.21 12.16
CA GLY A 34 -3.57 11.86 13.15
C GLY A 34 -4.26 10.92 14.13
N ASP A 35 -4.15 9.60 13.97
CA ASP A 35 -4.71 8.64 14.91
C ASP A 35 -3.70 8.31 16.03
N THR A 36 -4.20 8.19 17.25
CA THR A 36 -3.40 7.84 18.45
C THR A 36 -3.44 6.35 18.79
N VAL A 37 -4.39 5.62 18.22
CA VAL A 37 -4.64 4.20 18.51
C VAL A 37 -4.77 3.45 17.18
N PRO A 38 -4.11 2.28 17.01
CA PRO A 38 -4.28 1.47 15.81
C PRO A 38 -5.73 0.99 15.68
N PRO A 39 -6.23 0.78 14.43
CA PRO A 39 -7.56 0.25 14.21
C PRO A 39 -7.70 -1.13 14.88
N PRO A 40 -8.87 -1.45 15.44
CA PRO A 40 -9.13 -2.77 15.97
C PRO A 40 -9.14 -3.76 14.80
N CYS A 41 -8.15 -4.66 14.77
CA CYS A 41 -8.12 -5.75 13.77
C CYS A 41 -8.96 -6.93 14.28
N PRO A 42 -10.19 -7.10 13.81
CA PRO A 42 -11.03 -8.20 14.24
C PRO A 42 -10.48 -9.51 13.67
N VAL A 43 -10.22 -10.48 14.53
CA VAL A 43 -9.71 -11.82 14.15
C VAL A 43 -10.75 -12.57 13.31
N GLN A 44 -12.03 -12.34 13.56
CA GLN A 44 -13.16 -12.82 12.74
C GLN A 44 -14.29 -11.79 12.82
N LYS A 45 -14.74 -11.26 11.68
CA LYS A 45 -15.96 -10.46 11.62
C LYS A 45 -17.12 -11.36 11.22
N ASP A 46 -18.22 -11.26 11.98
CA ASP A 46 -19.51 -11.79 11.56
C ASP A 46 -20.11 -10.83 10.52
N PHE A 47 -20.23 -11.29 9.27
CA PHE A 47 -20.83 -10.55 8.15
C PHE A 47 -22.35 -10.59 8.13
N SER A 48 -23.00 -11.06 9.21
CA SER A 48 -24.46 -10.99 9.37
C SER A 48 -24.96 -9.54 9.52
N THR A 49 -24.11 -8.64 10.03
CA THR A 49 -24.41 -7.20 10.11
C THR A 49 -23.93 -6.47 8.85
N PRO A 50 -24.70 -5.46 8.36
CA PRO A 50 -24.27 -4.67 7.23
C PRO A 50 -22.98 -3.90 7.52
N LEU A 51 -22.05 -3.93 6.58
CA LEU A 51 -20.74 -3.31 6.66
C LEU A 51 -20.86 -1.79 6.48
N THR A 52 -20.28 -1.02 7.39
CA THR A 52 -20.11 0.43 7.27
C THR A 52 -18.82 0.77 6.52
N LEU A 53 -18.65 2.02 6.08
CA LEU A 53 -17.42 2.47 5.41
C LEU A 53 -16.22 2.42 6.38
N GLY A 54 -16.40 2.84 7.65
CA GLY A 54 -15.34 2.77 8.65
C GLY A 54 -14.86 1.36 8.92
N GLU A 55 -15.81 0.41 9.07
CA GLU A 55 -15.46 -1.00 9.24
C GLU A 55 -14.79 -1.62 7.99
N ALA A 56 -15.20 -1.20 6.78
CA ALA A 56 -14.53 -1.62 5.54
C ALA A 56 -13.08 -1.11 5.47
N ALA A 57 -12.86 0.14 5.91
CA ALA A 57 -11.52 0.71 6.02
C ALA A 57 -10.66 -0.05 7.05
N ASP A 58 -11.18 -0.30 8.25
CA ASP A 58 -10.47 -1.07 9.29
C ASP A 58 -10.08 -2.48 8.80
N LEU A 59 -11.01 -3.19 8.15
CA LEU A 59 -10.73 -4.51 7.57
C LEU A 59 -9.65 -4.46 6.50
N ALA A 60 -9.68 -3.46 5.62
CA ALA A 60 -8.66 -3.29 4.58
C ALA A 60 -7.29 -2.99 5.20
N LEU A 61 -7.22 -2.11 6.20
CA LEU A 61 -5.97 -1.80 6.90
C LEU A 61 -5.33 -3.03 7.55
N CYS A 62 -6.17 -3.96 8.06
CA CYS A 62 -5.68 -5.17 8.70
C CYS A 62 -5.33 -6.30 7.73
N ASN A 63 -6.10 -6.47 6.65
CA ASN A 63 -6.05 -7.69 5.83
C ASN A 63 -5.47 -7.46 4.43
N ASN A 64 -5.32 -6.21 3.96
CA ASN A 64 -4.87 -5.95 2.59
C ASN A 64 -3.41 -6.39 2.39
N PRO A 65 -3.13 -7.27 1.40
CA PRO A 65 -1.78 -7.78 1.16
C PRO A 65 -0.76 -6.69 0.81
N GLN A 66 -1.16 -5.58 0.17
CA GLN A 66 -0.25 -4.49 -0.19
C GLN A 66 0.28 -3.77 1.06
N ILE A 67 -0.57 -3.61 2.09
CA ILE A 67 -0.17 -3.05 3.39
C ILE A 67 0.80 -3.99 4.09
N GLN A 68 0.53 -5.32 4.05
CA GLN A 68 1.44 -6.31 4.63
C GLN A 68 2.80 -6.32 3.94
N VAL A 69 2.86 -6.14 2.62
CA VAL A 69 4.11 -6.00 1.86
C VAL A 69 4.86 -4.72 2.29
N ALA A 70 4.17 -3.59 2.40
CA ALA A 70 4.79 -2.34 2.85
C ALA A 70 5.32 -2.47 4.28
N TRP A 71 4.58 -3.13 5.17
CA TRP A 71 4.98 -3.44 6.54
C TRP A 71 6.22 -4.35 6.60
N ALA A 72 6.27 -5.39 5.77
CA ALA A 72 7.45 -6.25 5.64
C ALA A 72 8.68 -5.47 5.14
N ASN A 73 8.49 -4.50 4.24
CA ASN A 73 9.57 -3.65 3.76
C ASN A 73 10.17 -2.77 4.86
N ILE A 74 9.37 -2.25 5.80
CA ILE A 74 9.90 -1.54 6.98
C ILE A 74 10.83 -2.45 7.77
N LYS A 75 10.44 -3.71 8.02
CA LYS A 75 11.28 -4.69 8.74
C LYS A 75 12.60 -4.98 7.99
N ILE A 76 12.56 -5.04 6.65
CA ILE A 76 13.75 -5.24 5.83
C ILE A 76 14.70 -4.04 6.00
N GLN A 77 14.21 -2.81 5.93
CA GLN A 77 15.05 -1.62 6.10
C GLN A 77 15.56 -1.46 7.55
N ALA A 78 14.74 -1.82 8.54
CA ALA A 78 15.19 -1.88 9.94
C ALA A 78 16.33 -2.89 10.13
N ALA A 79 16.23 -4.06 9.54
CA ALA A 79 17.31 -5.05 9.56
C ALA A 79 18.59 -4.53 8.88
N ALA A 80 18.45 -3.81 7.73
CA ALA A 80 19.59 -3.18 7.06
C ALA A 80 20.24 -2.07 7.91
N LEU A 81 19.45 -1.32 8.68
CA LEU A 81 19.97 -0.38 9.66
C LEU A 81 20.73 -1.09 10.79
N GLY A 82 20.19 -2.21 11.30
CA GLY A 82 20.88 -3.06 12.27
C GLY A 82 22.23 -3.57 11.75
N GLU A 83 22.27 -4.01 10.49
CA GLU A 83 23.51 -4.40 9.81
C GLU A 83 24.50 -3.22 9.72
N ALA A 84 24.03 -2.03 9.31
CA ALA A 84 24.90 -0.85 9.28
C ALA A 84 25.44 -0.45 10.67
N ARG A 85 24.64 -0.62 11.74
CA ARG A 85 25.07 -0.40 13.12
C ARG A 85 26.05 -1.47 13.57
N SER A 86 25.91 -2.72 13.14
CA SER A 86 26.81 -3.82 13.50
C SER A 86 28.25 -3.61 13.01
N ALA A 87 28.43 -2.81 11.96
CA ALA A 87 29.77 -2.46 11.45
C ALA A 87 30.65 -1.67 12.45
N TYR A 88 30.09 -1.17 13.54
CA TYR A 88 30.84 -0.54 14.63
C TYR A 88 31.35 -1.54 15.67
N LEU A 89 30.86 -2.77 15.65
CA LEU A 89 31.22 -3.81 16.61
C LEU A 89 32.36 -4.67 16.08
N PRO A 90 33.17 -5.28 16.99
CA PRO A 90 34.17 -6.25 16.56
C PRO A 90 33.51 -7.53 16.04
N THR A 91 34.16 -8.15 15.06
CA THR A 91 33.80 -9.48 14.57
C THR A 91 34.74 -10.52 15.16
N LEU A 92 34.20 -11.66 15.62
CA LEU A 92 34.96 -12.79 16.12
C LEU A 92 34.64 -14.01 15.22
N SER A 93 35.67 -14.59 14.65
CA SER A 93 35.56 -15.81 13.86
C SER A 93 36.44 -16.91 14.42
N GLY A 94 36.00 -18.15 14.30
CA GLY A 94 36.78 -19.33 14.72
C GLY A 94 36.83 -20.34 13.57
N SER A 95 38.00 -20.95 13.36
CA SER A 95 38.17 -22.07 12.43
C SER A 95 38.97 -23.20 13.01
N VAL A 96 38.61 -24.44 12.68
CA VAL A 96 39.32 -25.65 12.98
C VAL A 96 39.62 -26.37 11.72
N SER A 97 40.86 -26.67 11.47
CA SER A 97 41.28 -27.37 10.25
C SER A 97 42.22 -28.56 10.56
N ARG A 98 42.09 -29.60 9.77
CA ARG A 98 43.02 -30.71 9.71
C ARG A 98 43.83 -30.62 8.45
N ILE A 99 45.15 -30.48 8.60
CA ILE A 99 46.07 -30.29 7.47
C ILE A 99 46.94 -31.54 7.38
N ASN A 100 47.02 -32.12 6.21
CA ASN A 100 47.98 -33.14 5.84
C ASN A 100 48.89 -32.51 4.76
N ASP A 101 50.14 -32.22 5.17
CA ASP A 101 51.11 -31.55 4.29
C ASP A 101 52.23 -32.55 4.00
N GLU A 102 52.45 -32.83 2.72
CA GLU A 102 53.52 -33.70 2.21
C GLU A 102 54.54 -32.83 1.50
N ILE A 103 55.73 -32.71 2.10
CA ILE A 103 56.84 -31.94 1.53
C ILE A 103 57.84 -32.88 0.91
N ARG A 104 58.10 -32.76 -0.40
CA ARG A 104 59.12 -33.49 -1.12
C ARG A 104 60.19 -32.52 -1.59
N TYR A 105 61.46 -32.93 -1.47
CA TYR A 105 62.60 -32.14 -1.89
C TYR A 105 63.25 -32.81 -3.11
N PRO A 106 62.80 -32.52 -4.36
CA PRO A 106 63.35 -33.13 -5.54
C PRO A 106 64.86 -32.78 -5.73
N GLY A 107 65.70 -33.77 -5.95
CA GLY A 107 67.13 -33.57 -6.20
C GLY A 107 67.98 -33.39 -4.94
N THR A 108 67.52 -33.77 -3.78
CA THR A 108 68.24 -33.77 -2.50
C THR A 108 68.04 -35.10 -1.80
N ASP A 109 68.99 -35.50 -0.92
CA ASP A 109 68.93 -36.75 -0.10
C ASP A 109 68.00 -36.54 1.13
N ILE A 110 67.17 -35.49 1.17
CA ILE A 110 66.27 -35.22 2.25
C ILE A 110 64.97 -36.05 2.08
N ALA A 111 64.70 -36.92 3.07
CA ALA A 111 63.50 -37.74 3.05
C ALA A 111 62.21 -36.88 3.05
N PRO A 112 61.14 -37.30 2.30
CA PRO A 112 59.85 -36.64 2.33
C PRO A 112 59.29 -36.52 3.77
N ALA A 113 58.82 -35.37 4.12
CA ALA A 113 58.20 -35.13 5.44
C ALA A 113 56.68 -35.04 5.27
N THR A 114 55.96 -35.89 5.99
CA THR A 114 54.47 -35.81 6.07
C THR A 114 54.07 -35.27 7.45
N ILE A 115 53.38 -34.14 7.48
CA ILE A 115 52.93 -33.48 8.69
C ILE A 115 51.41 -33.54 8.76
N ASN A 116 50.89 -34.31 9.71
CA ASN A 116 49.46 -34.33 10.02
C ASN A 116 49.21 -33.48 11.29
N ARG A 117 48.42 -32.42 11.18
CA ARG A 117 48.12 -31.58 12.33
C ARG A 117 46.67 -31.10 12.32
N ASN A 118 46.11 -30.90 13.53
CA ASN A 118 44.89 -30.20 13.72
C ASN A 118 45.23 -28.79 14.23
N THR A 119 44.77 -27.76 13.54
CA THR A 119 44.94 -26.36 13.92
C THR A 119 43.61 -25.74 14.27
N ALA A 120 43.58 -24.90 15.30
CA ALA A 120 42.44 -24.10 15.64
C ALA A 120 42.87 -22.63 15.64
N THR A 121 42.02 -21.75 15.09
CA THR A 121 42.26 -20.31 15.10
C THR A 121 41.05 -19.57 15.56
N ALA A 122 41.28 -18.49 16.31
CA ALA A 122 40.24 -17.47 16.61
C ALA A 122 40.77 -16.11 16.15
N ALA A 123 39.97 -15.39 15.37
CA ALA A 123 40.33 -14.08 14.81
C ALA A 123 39.31 -13.03 15.25
N LEU A 124 39.78 -11.98 15.89
CA LEU A 124 39.03 -10.79 16.23
C LEU A 124 39.45 -9.66 15.28
N ASN A 125 38.47 -9.07 14.56
CA ASN A 125 38.71 -7.91 13.73
C ASN A 125 37.76 -6.78 14.15
N TRP A 126 38.30 -5.58 14.31
CA TRP A 126 37.51 -4.41 14.70
C TRP A 126 38.02 -3.16 13.96
N ARG A 127 37.18 -2.58 13.14
CA ARG A 127 37.46 -1.31 12.50
C ARG A 127 37.33 -0.18 13.53
N ILE A 128 38.43 0.51 13.82
CA ILE A 128 38.46 1.62 14.81
C ILE A 128 38.09 2.93 14.12
N PHE A 129 38.68 3.19 12.94
CA PHE A 129 38.51 4.46 12.25
C PHE A 129 38.48 4.28 10.73
N ASP A 130 37.61 5.04 10.00
CA ASP A 130 37.38 4.93 8.57
C ASP A 130 36.94 6.26 7.92
N PHE A 131 37.34 7.40 8.48
CA PHE A 131 37.01 8.74 7.96
C PHE A 131 35.51 8.98 7.68
N GLY A 132 34.62 8.29 8.41
CA GLY A 132 33.18 8.50 8.36
C GLY A 132 32.40 7.57 7.44
N GLY A 133 33.06 6.62 6.74
CA GLY A 133 32.37 5.70 5.82
C GLY A 133 31.26 4.90 6.47
N ARG A 134 31.46 4.35 7.68
CA ARG A 134 30.40 3.67 8.45
C ARG A 134 29.31 4.63 8.92
N ALA A 135 29.68 5.88 9.27
CA ALA A 135 28.72 6.86 9.74
C ALA A 135 27.76 7.26 8.62
N THR A 136 28.27 7.57 7.44
CA THR A 136 27.46 7.91 6.27
C THR A 136 26.64 6.73 5.76
N ASN A 137 27.19 5.50 5.79
CA ASN A 137 26.41 4.28 5.46
C ASN A 137 25.28 4.02 6.45
N ARG A 138 25.49 4.25 7.76
CA ARG A 138 24.43 4.17 8.78
C ARG A 138 23.34 5.22 8.53
N LEU A 139 23.71 6.49 8.25
CA LEU A 139 22.76 7.54 7.94
C LEU A 139 21.97 7.21 6.67
N ALA A 140 22.60 6.65 5.63
CA ALA A 140 21.91 6.18 4.45
C ALA A 140 20.84 5.12 4.77
N ALA A 141 21.16 4.19 5.66
CA ALA A 141 20.19 3.17 6.10
C ALA A 141 19.05 3.78 6.95
N GLU A 142 19.33 4.79 7.76
CA GLU A 142 18.30 5.55 8.51
C GLU A 142 17.36 6.28 7.56
N ASP A 143 17.88 6.95 6.52
CA ASP A 143 17.07 7.63 5.50
C ASP A 143 16.21 6.63 4.70
N LEU A 144 16.74 5.45 4.37
CA LEU A 144 15.98 4.40 3.68
C LEU A 144 14.88 3.80 4.57
N LEU A 145 15.12 3.68 5.87
CA LEU A 145 14.08 3.27 6.83
C LEU A 145 12.98 4.35 6.92
N ALA A 146 13.34 5.62 6.99
CA ALA A 146 12.39 6.73 6.96
C ALA A 146 11.58 6.73 5.65
N ALA A 147 12.22 6.44 4.52
CA ALA A 147 11.56 6.28 3.23
C ALA A 147 10.56 5.11 3.22
N ALA A 148 10.89 4.00 3.88
CA ALA A 148 10.01 2.84 3.99
C ALA A 148 8.77 3.14 4.85
N LEU A 149 8.93 3.86 5.97
CA LEU A 149 7.83 4.31 6.81
C LEU A 149 6.88 5.23 6.03
N ALA A 150 7.41 6.26 5.38
CA ALA A 150 6.59 7.16 4.57
C ALA A 150 5.94 6.46 3.36
N SER A 151 6.62 5.48 2.74
CA SER A 151 6.02 4.64 1.68
C SER A 151 4.87 3.77 2.18
N HIS A 152 4.96 3.27 3.40
CA HIS A 152 3.88 2.54 4.05
C HIS A 152 2.67 3.46 4.22
N ASP A 153 2.85 4.68 4.75
CA ASP A 153 1.77 5.66 4.91
C ASP A 153 1.13 6.03 3.57
N ALA A 154 1.93 6.20 2.50
CA ALA A 154 1.40 6.40 1.15
C ALA A 154 0.55 5.20 0.68
N THR A 155 0.95 3.97 1.02
CA THR A 155 0.19 2.75 0.70
C THR A 155 -1.13 2.71 1.47
N LEU A 156 -1.15 3.16 2.73
CA LEU A 156 -2.38 3.27 3.52
C LEU A 156 -3.36 4.24 2.85
N GLN A 157 -2.91 5.45 2.47
CA GLN A 157 -3.74 6.44 1.80
C GLN A 157 -4.33 5.91 0.48
N LYS A 158 -3.51 5.25 -0.33
CA LYS A 158 -3.94 4.64 -1.58
C LYS A 158 -4.97 3.53 -1.35
N THR A 159 -4.75 2.68 -0.36
CA THR A 159 -5.68 1.58 -0.03
C THR A 159 -7.02 2.15 0.43
N LEU A 160 -7.01 3.16 1.30
CA LEU A 160 -8.23 3.84 1.75
C LEU A 160 -9.00 4.46 0.59
N ALA A 161 -8.31 5.14 -0.34
CA ALA A 161 -8.95 5.67 -1.55
C ALA A 161 -9.65 4.59 -2.36
N SER A 162 -9.01 3.42 -2.53
CA SER A 162 -9.60 2.27 -3.24
C SER A 162 -10.80 1.66 -2.49
N VAL A 163 -10.73 1.59 -1.16
CA VAL A 163 -11.87 1.14 -0.31
C VAL A 163 -13.05 2.07 -0.48
N ILE A 164 -12.83 3.38 -0.39
CA ILE A 164 -13.87 4.40 -0.54
C ILE A 164 -14.56 4.27 -1.90
N GLU A 165 -13.77 4.21 -2.98
CA GLU A 165 -14.29 4.07 -4.34
C GLU A 165 -15.15 2.80 -4.47
N SER A 166 -14.62 1.64 -4.12
CA SER A 166 -15.34 0.37 -4.22
C SER A 166 -16.56 0.27 -3.31
N TYR A 167 -16.52 0.90 -2.12
CA TYR A 167 -17.66 0.96 -1.22
C TYR A 167 -18.80 1.79 -1.80
N PHE A 168 -18.53 2.99 -2.32
CA PHE A 168 -19.55 3.83 -2.94
C PHE A 168 -20.04 3.28 -4.27
N ASP A 169 -19.21 2.55 -5.02
CA ASP A 169 -19.66 1.79 -6.19
C ASP A 169 -20.67 0.69 -5.79
N ALA A 170 -20.41 -0.04 -4.70
CA ALA A 170 -21.32 -1.04 -4.18
C ALA A 170 -22.63 -0.42 -3.63
N VAL A 171 -22.54 0.73 -2.93
CA VAL A 171 -23.70 1.52 -2.47
C VAL A 171 -24.55 1.96 -3.67
N THR A 172 -23.92 2.48 -4.70
CA THR A 172 -24.59 2.93 -5.94
C THR A 172 -25.27 1.75 -6.64
N ALA A 173 -24.56 0.65 -6.81
CA ALA A 173 -25.09 -0.55 -7.46
C ALA A 173 -26.28 -1.14 -6.69
N ARG A 174 -26.23 -1.17 -5.34
CA ARG A 174 -27.36 -1.57 -4.49
C ARG A 174 -28.57 -0.67 -4.67
N ALA A 175 -28.36 0.64 -4.57
CA ALA A 175 -29.46 1.60 -4.69
C ALA A 175 -30.09 1.54 -6.09
N LEU A 176 -29.28 1.33 -7.12
CA LEU A 176 -29.75 1.11 -8.49
C LEU A 176 -30.57 -0.18 -8.62
N ALA A 177 -30.12 -1.28 -8.06
CA ALA A 177 -30.87 -2.56 -8.08
C ALA A 177 -32.25 -2.40 -7.41
N VAL A 178 -32.32 -1.70 -6.27
CA VAL A 178 -33.59 -1.39 -5.60
C VAL A 178 -34.48 -0.52 -6.50
N ALA A 179 -33.94 0.53 -7.11
CA ALA A 179 -34.71 1.43 -7.99
C ALA A 179 -35.23 0.68 -9.24
N ARG A 180 -34.42 -0.21 -9.84
CA ARG A 180 -34.84 -1.02 -10.98
C ARG A 180 -35.88 -2.08 -10.60
N THR A 181 -35.85 -2.63 -9.41
CA THR A 181 -36.89 -3.53 -8.89
C THR A 181 -38.22 -2.78 -8.72
N GLN A 182 -38.20 -1.55 -8.17
CA GLN A 182 -39.40 -0.71 -8.10
C GLN A 182 -39.95 -0.34 -9.48
N ASN A 183 -39.08 -0.05 -10.44
CA ASN A 183 -39.50 0.25 -11.81
C ASN A 183 -40.13 -0.96 -12.51
N GLU A 184 -39.62 -2.17 -12.28
CA GLU A 184 -40.22 -3.42 -12.79
C GLU A 184 -41.63 -3.60 -12.24
N GLU A 185 -41.85 -3.37 -10.94
CA GLU A 185 -43.18 -3.43 -10.32
C GLU A 185 -44.15 -2.39 -10.92
N ILE A 186 -43.71 -1.14 -11.11
CA ILE A 186 -44.52 -0.07 -11.71
C ILE A 186 -44.93 -0.45 -13.14
N THR A 187 -43.99 -0.90 -13.96
CA THR A 187 -44.29 -1.28 -15.36
C THR A 187 -45.13 -2.55 -15.44
N GLY A 188 -45.01 -3.48 -14.50
CA GLY A 188 -45.86 -4.64 -14.34
C GLY A 188 -47.32 -4.26 -14.04
N ASN A 189 -47.51 -3.31 -13.12
CA ASN A 189 -48.83 -2.76 -12.78
C ASN A 189 -49.47 -2.02 -13.97
N THR A 190 -48.65 -1.27 -14.73
CA THR A 190 -49.08 -0.60 -15.96
C THR A 190 -49.53 -1.62 -17.01
N LEU A 191 -48.78 -2.70 -17.27
CA LEU A 191 -49.16 -3.78 -18.19
C LEU A 191 -50.46 -4.47 -17.73
N ALA A 192 -50.60 -4.80 -16.43
CA ALA A 192 -51.81 -5.41 -15.93
C ALA A 192 -53.03 -4.50 -16.08
N SER A 193 -52.88 -3.19 -15.92
CA SER A 193 -53.91 -2.20 -16.19
C SER A 193 -54.28 -2.13 -17.69
N ALA A 194 -53.26 -2.09 -18.57
CA ALA A 194 -53.47 -2.08 -20.01
C ALA A 194 -54.24 -3.31 -20.47
N LYS A 195 -53.88 -4.52 -20.04
CA LYS A 195 -54.58 -5.76 -20.35
C LYS A 195 -56.09 -5.71 -19.96
N ARG A 196 -56.39 -5.25 -18.75
CA ARG A 196 -57.78 -5.11 -18.28
C ARG A 196 -58.58 -4.09 -19.11
N ARG A 197 -57.95 -3.02 -19.60
CA ARG A 197 -58.59 -2.01 -20.47
C ARG A 197 -58.78 -2.52 -21.88
N GLU A 198 -57.86 -3.30 -22.44
CA GLU A 198 -58.00 -3.99 -23.73
C GLU A 198 -59.17 -4.96 -23.74
N GLU A 199 -59.26 -5.81 -22.72
CA GLU A 199 -60.38 -6.76 -22.51
C GLU A 199 -61.74 -6.08 -22.46
N LYS A 200 -61.81 -4.84 -21.96
CA LYS A 200 -63.02 -4.00 -21.98
C LYS A 200 -63.20 -3.18 -23.27
N GLY A 201 -62.31 -3.33 -24.23
CA GLY A 201 -62.34 -2.54 -25.50
C GLY A 201 -62.00 -1.06 -25.35
N ALA A 202 -61.41 -0.65 -24.24
CA ALA A 202 -61.11 0.77 -23.94
C ALA A 202 -59.77 1.28 -24.50
N ILE A 203 -58.86 0.37 -24.86
CA ILE A 203 -57.55 0.67 -25.51
C ILE A 203 -57.25 -0.35 -26.60
N SER A 204 -56.29 -0.02 -27.46
CA SER A 204 -55.87 -0.88 -28.56
C SER A 204 -54.93 -2.00 -28.07
N ARG A 205 -54.87 -3.10 -28.85
CA ARG A 205 -53.89 -4.17 -28.65
C ARG A 205 -52.45 -3.64 -28.78
N SER A 206 -52.23 -2.63 -29.60
CA SER A 206 -50.91 -1.95 -29.74
C SER A 206 -50.43 -1.37 -28.41
N ASP A 207 -51.32 -0.76 -27.63
CA ASP A 207 -51.00 -0.14 -26.36
C ASP A 207 -50.58 -1.20 -25.29
N THR A 208 -51.26 -2.34 -25.29
CA THR A 208 -50.91 -3.49 -24.42
C THR A 208 -49.55 -4.09 -24.79
N LEU A 209 -49.24 -4.17 -26.11
CA LEU A 209 -47.93 -4.66 -26.56
C LEU A 209 -46.82 -3.67 -26.25
N GLN A 210 -47.05 -2.38 -26.26
CA GLN A 210 -46.10 -1.37 -25.80
C GLN A 210 -45.82 -1.49 -24.30
N ALA A 211 -46.87 -1.64 -23.50
CA ALA A 211 -46.73 -1.88 -22.07
C ALA A 211 -45.99 -3.20 -21.77
N ALA A 212 -46.25 -4.26 -22.53
CA ALA A 212 -45.53 -5.55 -22.40
C ALA A 212 -44.04 -5.40 -22.74
N THR A 213 -43.73 -4.62 -23.77
CA THR A 213 -42.32 -4.34 -24.15
C THR A 213 -41.61 -3.55 -23.06
N ALA A 214 -42.27 -2.52 -22.51
CA ALA A 214 -41.71 -1.72 -21.42
C ALA A 214 -41.43 -2.58 -20.15
N HIS A 215 -42.37 -3.46 -19.79
CA HIS A 215 -42.18 -4.36 -18.66
C HIS A 215 -41.05 -5.38 -18.90
N ALA A 216 -40.96 -5.99 -20.08
CA ALA A 216 -39.87 -6.89 -20.42
C ALA A 216 -38.50 -6.21 -20.37
N ARG A 217 -38.42 -4.95 -20.80
CA ARG A 217 -37.21 -4.13 -20.67
C ARG A 217 -36.88 -3.87 -19.21
N ALA A 218 -37.85 -3.56 -18.36
CA ALA A 218 -37.64 -3.32 -16.92
C ALA A 218 -37.11 -4.57 -16.20
N ILE A 219 -37.60 -5.78 -16.55
CA ILE A 219 -37.04 -7.05 -16.03
C ILE A 219 -35.56 -7.19 -16.43
N LEU A 220 -35.20 -6.93 -17.69
CA LEU A 220 -33.84 -7.01 -18.17
C LEU A 220 -32.92 -6.05 -17.40
N GLU A 221 -33.35 -4.79 -17.21
CA GLU A 221 -32.61 -3.77 -16.49
C GLU A 221 -32.42 -4.13 -15.00
N LYS A 222 -33.46 -4.71 -14.34
CA LYS A 222 -33.37 -5.24 -12.99
C LYS A 222 -32.29 -6.32 -12.86
N ASN A 223 -32.35 -7.34 -13.73
CA ASN A 223 -31.39 -8.46 -13.68
C ASN A 223 -29.94 -7.97 -13.90
N ARG A 224 -29.73 -6.96 -14.77
CA ARG A 224 -28.43 -6.33 -14.98
C ARG A 224 -27.96 -5.58 -13.75
N ALA A 225 -28.84 -4.86 -13.08
CA ALA A 225 -28.51 -4.08 -11.88
C ALA A 225 -28.17 -5.00 -10.68
N GLU A 226 -28.92 -6.11 -10.50
CA GLU A 226 -28.63 -7.13 -9.49
C GLU A 226 -27.24 -7.76 -9.71
N SER A 227 -26.93 -8.15 -10.97
CA SER A 227 -25.61 -8.68 -11.31
C SER A 227 -24.50 -7.65 -11.11
N ALA A 228 -24.73 -6.38 -11.40
CA ALA A 228 -23.76 -5.30 -11.15
C ALA A 228 -23.49 -5.13 -9.66
N TYR A 229 -24.51 -5.24 -8.80
CA TYR A 229 -24.36 -5.18 -7.35
C TYR A 229 -23.52 -6.35 -6.81
N GLU A 230 -23.77 -7.57 -7.26
CA GLU A 230 -22.96 -8.73 -6.86
C GLU A 230 -21.50 -8.59 -7.26
N LYS A 231 -21.23 -8.06 -8.46
CA LYS A 231 -19.86 -7.76 -8.92
C LYS A 231 -19.19 -6.70 -8.08
N ALA A 232 -19.89 -5.61 -7.74
CA ALA A 232 -19.36 -4.55 -6.91
C ALA A 232 -19.01 -5.04 -5.49
N LEU A 233 -19.86 -5.90 -4.89
CA LEU A 233 -19.56 -6.55 -3.62
C LEU A 233 -18.31 -7.45 -3.69
N SER A 234 -18.13 -8.17 -4.79
CA SER A 234 -16.96 -9.03 -4.99
C SER A 234 -15.66 -8.20 -5.09
N VAL A 235 -15.70 -7.04 -5.76
CA VAL A 235 -14.56 -6.11 -5.85
C VAL A 235 -14.25 -5.55 -4.47
N LEU A 236 -15.25 -5.07 -3.73
CA LEU A 236 -15.08 -4.60 -2.36
C LEU A 236 -14.48 -5.68 -1.46
N GLY A 237 -15.01 -6.91 -1.51
CA GLY A 237 -14.50 -8.05 -0.75
C GLY A 237 -13.01 -8.31 -1.00
N ASN A 238 -12.58 -8.25 -2.26
CA ASN A 238 -11.16 -8.41 -2.62
C ASN A 238 -10.28 -7.29 -2.04
N ILE A 239 -10.73 -6.03 -2.09
CA ILE A 239 -9.97 -4.88 -1.58
C ILE A 239 -9.82 -4.93 -0.05
N ILE A 240 -10.87 -5.34 0.67
CA ILE A 240 -10.83 -5.49 2.13
C ILE A 240 -10.16 -6.80 2.60
N GLY A 241 -9.61 -7.59 1.66
CA GLY A 241 -8.85 -8.80 1.95
C GLY A 241 -9.69 -10.01 2.34
N ILE A 242 -10.98 -10.04 1.96
CA ILE A 242 -11.86 -11.19 2.17
C ILE A 242 -11.87 -12.04 0.91
N SER A 243 -11.36 -13.26 1.02
CA SER A 243 -11.38 -14.24 -0.06
C SER A 243 -12.60 -15.18 0.10
N GLY A 244 -13.30 -15.44 -1.02
CA GLY A 244 -14.36 -16.44 -1.08
C GLY A 244 -15.78 -15.87 -1.26
N ALA A 245 -16.78 -16.77 -1.27
CA ALA A 245 -18.19 -16.47 -1.49
C ALA A 245 -18.90 -15.91 -0.22
N THR A 246 -18.21 -15.14 0.59
CA THR A 246 -18.81 -14.52 1.79
C THR A 246 -19.83 -13.48 1.35
N ARG A 247 -21.09 -13.65 1.74
CA ARG A 247 -22.13 -12.65 1.48
C ARG A 247 -21.88 -11.42 2.34
N ILE A 248 -21.39 -10.36 1.72
CA ILE A 248 -21.23 -9.05 2.33
C ILE A 248 -22.53 -8.28 2.09
N THR A 249 -23.05 -7.66 3.14
CA THR A 249 -24.11 -6.66 3.04
C THR A 249 -23.52 -5.32 3.45
N ILE A 250 -23.93 -4.23 2.81
CA ILE A 250 -23.41 -2.88 3.09
C ILE A 250 -24.52 -1.99 3.67
N THR A 251 -24.14 -1.03 4.50
CA THR A 251 -25.05 -0.01 5.01
C THR A 251 -25.19 1.12 3.97
N LEU A 252 -26.40 1.61 3.78
CA LEU A 252 -26.60 2.86 3.04
C LEU A 252 -26.27 4.01 4.00
N PRO A 253 -25.48 5.00 3.59
CA PRO A 253 -25.16 6.15 4.45
C PRO A 253 -26.42 6.91 4.82
N GLU A 254 -26.60 7.16 6.12
CA GLU A 254 -27.69 7.99 6.62
C GLU A 254 -27.43 9.45 6.28
N ASN A 255 -28.45 10.15 5.76
CA ASN A 255 -28.48 11.58 5.45
C ASN A 255 -27.28 12.15 4.65
N PRO A 256 -27.12 11.73 3.38
CA PRO A 256 -26.04 12.23 2.54
C PRO A 256 -26.13 13.74 2.22
N ASP A 257 -27.32 14.34 2.30
CA ASP A 257 -27.55 15.77 1.99
C ASP A 257 -26.97 16.74 3.04
N GLU A 258 -26.81 16.33 4.28
CA GLU A 258 -26.28 17.18 5.34
C GLU A 258 -24.75 17.32 5.27
N LYS A 259 -24.03 16.23 4.91
CA LYS A 259 -22.59 16.24 4.64
C LYS A 259 -22.25 16.93 3.30
N ALA A 260 -23.22 17.12 2.40
CA ALA A 260 -23.05 17.82 1.12
C ALA A 260 -22.88 19.36 1.23
N LYS A 261 -23.11 19.93 2.41
CA LYS A 261 -23.01 21.39 2.64
C LYS A 261 -21.58 21.90 2.88
N GLY A 262 -20.57 21.02 2.94
CA GLY A 262 -19.17 21.40 3.13
C GLY A 262 -18.66 22.32 2.03
N LYS A 263 -17.91 23.37 2.41
CA LYS A 263 -17.19 24.24 1.47
C LYS A 263 -15.90 23.51 1.04
N LEU A 264 -15.66 23.44 -0.26
CA LEU A 264 -14.35 23.00 -0.76
C LEU A 264 -13.38 24.16 -0.60
N ASP A 265 -12.23 23.93 0.03
CA ASP A 265 -11.15 24.90 0.11
C ASP A 265 -10.57 25.17 -1.30
N GLU A 266 -9.82 26.25 -1.43
CA GLU A 266 -9.20 26.59 -2.71
C GLU A 266 -8.12 25.57 -3.10
N LEU A 267 -7.99 25.27 -4.39
CA LEU A 267 -7.05 24.28 -4.92
C LEU A 267 -5.60 24.52 -4.45
N ASN A 268 -5.19 25.79 -4.36
CA ASN A 268 -3.82 26.12 -3.97
C ASN A 268 -3.48 25.65 -2.55
N ILE A 269 -4.44 25.70 -1.62
CA ILE A 269 -4.26 25.22 -0.23
C ILE A 269 -3.96 23.72 -0.23
N TRP A 270 -4.70 22.94 -1.05
CA TRP A 270 -4.48 21.50 -1.17
C TRP A 270 -3.10 21.16 -1.75
N LEU A 271 -2.65 21.93 -2.74
CA LEU A 271 -1.34 21.71 -3.36
C LEU A 271 -0.18 22.07 -2.42
N GLU A 272 -0.28 23.19 -1.67
CA GLU A 272 0.73 23.59 -0.69
C GLU A 272 0.85 22.59 0.46
N ASP A 273 -0.29 22.15 1.01
CA ASP A 273 -0.30 21.15 2.07
C ASP A 273 0.34 19.83 1.62
N ALA A 274 0.03 19.38 0.41
CA ALA A 274 0.58 18.13 -0.12
C ALA A 274 2.09 18.19 -0.34
N GLN A 275 2.66 19.31 -0.82
CA GLN A 275 4.11 19.47 -1.01
C GLN A 275 4.89 19.25 0.29
N GLY A 276 4.32 19.64 1.43
CA GLY A 276 4.97 19.52 2.74
C GLY A 276 4.69 18.21 3.47
N LYS A 277 3.51 17.62 3.28
CA LYS A 277 2.98 16.56 4.15
C LYS A 277 2.67 15.25 3.43
N HIS A 278 2.66 15.23 2.09
CA HIS A 278 2.24 14.04 1.35
C HIS A 278 3.25 12.89 1.53
N PRO A 279 2.81 11.71 2.03
CA PRO A 279 3.73 10.61 2.38
C PRO A 279 4.60 10.12 1.22
N ALA A 280 4.06 10.10 -0.02
CA ALA A 280 4.84 9.69 -1.19
C ALA A 280 5.99 10.65 -1.50
N ILE A 281 5.80 11.97 -1.32
CA ILE A 281 6.85 12.98 -1.52
C ILE A 281 7.90 12.84 -0.42
N ILE A 282 7.48 12.67 0.83
CA ILE A 282 8.40 12.43 1.96
C ILE A 282 9.24 11.18 1.71
N ALA A 283 8.63 10.10 1.24
CA ALA A 283 9.34 8.86 0.90
C ALA A 283 10.38 9.08 -0.23
N ALA A 284 10.02 9.82 -1.27
CA ALA A 284 10.94 10.10 -2.39
C ALA A 284 12.12 10.99 -1.95
N ARG A 285 11.88 12.00 -1.10
CA ARG A 285 12.95 12.83 -0.52
C ARG A 285 13.90 12.01 0.34
N ALA A 286 13.38 11.17 1.22
CA ALA A 286 14.21 10.32 2.06
C ALA A 286 15.05 9.32 1.22
N ARG A 287 14.52 8.81 0.10
CA ARG A 287 15.31 7.98 -0.83
C ARG A 287 16.43 8.77 -1.50
N LEU A 288 16.19 10.02 -1.85
CA LEU A 288 17.23 10.91 -2.42
C LEU A 288 18.33 11.18 -1.38
N ASP A 289 17.95 11.49 -0.14
CA ASP A 289 18.92 11.75 0.93
C ASP A 289 19.73 10.48 1.24
N GLY A 290 19.11 9.30 1.29
CA GLY A 290 19.81 8.03 1.39
C GLY A 290 20.80 7.78 0.25
N ALA A 291 20.46 8.14 -0.98
CA ALA A 291 21.37 8.02 -2.12
C ALA A 291 22.57 8.99 -2.01
N ARG A 292 22.36 10.23 -1.53
CA ARG A 292 23.42 11.19 -1.27
C ARG A 292 24.38 10.70 -0.20
N ARG A 293 23.84 10.19 0.94
CA ARG A 293 24.66 9.58 2.01
C ARG A 293 25.42 8.35 1.52
N LYS A 294 24.81 7.54 0.66
CA LYS A 294 25.49 6.39 0.08
C LYS A 294 26.65 6.79 -0.83
N ALA A 295 26.51 7.86 -1.61
CA ALA A 295 27.59 8.39 -2.41
C ALA A 295 28.74 8.92 -1.54
N GLU A 296 28.46 9.61 -0.44
CA GLU A 296 29.46 10.04 0.56
C GLU A 296 30.20 8.83 1.18
N SER A 297 29.47 7.74 1.47
CA SER A 297 30.06 6.51 1.99
C SER A 297 31.02 5.87 0.99
N ILE A 298 30.64 5.82 -0.30
CA ILE A 298 31.49 5.28 -1.38
C ILE A 298 32.74 6.17 -1.57
N ASP A 299 32.62 7.48 -1.43
CA ASP A 299 33.78 8.37 -1.48
C ASP A 299 34.74 8.14 -0.32
N SER A 300 34.21 7.80 0.85
CA SER A 300 35.00 7.49 2.04
C SER A 300 35.82 6.19 1.93
N ASP A 301 35.46 5.25 1.06
CA ASP A 301 36.22 4.00 0.82
C ASP A 301 37.66 4.26 0.31
N GLY A 302 37.96 5.45 -0.21
CA GLY A 302 39.29 5.81 -0.66
C GLY A 302 40.19 6.41 0.42
N TRP A 303 39.70 6.60 1.62
CA TRP A 303 40.48 7.11 2.73
C TRP A 303 41.15 5.98 3.51
N PRO A 304 42.25 6.27 4.26
CA PRO A 304 42.89 5.26 5.09
C PRO A 304 41.96 4.67 6.13
N THR A 305 42.10 3.39 6.45
CA THR A 305 41.36 2.75 7.54
C THR A 305 42.29 2.26 8.63
N LEU A 306 41.84 2.34 9.90
CA LEU A 306 42.57 1.85 11.05
C LEU A 306 41.78 0.69 11.66
N ASP A 307 42.37 -0.48 11.59
CA ASP A 307 41.77 -1.73 12.06
C ASP A 307 42.56 -2.34 13.21
N PHE A 308 41.89 -2.79 14.26
CA PHE A 308 42.49 -3.64 15.29
C PHE A 308 42.29 -5.10 14.90
N SER A 309 43.37 -5.90 14.98
CA SER A 309 43.33 -7.34 14.73
C SER A 309 43.95 -8.10 15.91
N GLY A 310 43.23 -9.12 16.38
CA GLY A 310 43.70 -10.05 17.37
C GLY A 310 43.55 -11.48 16.84
N ASN A 311 44.63 -12.24 16.81
CA ASN A 311 44.58 -13.63 16.37
C ASN A 311 45.17 -14.54 17.42
N TYR A 312 44.50 -15.67 17.67
CA TYR A 312 44.97 -16.76 18.49
C TYR A 312 45.08 -18.01 17.63
N TYR A 313 46.25 -18.61 17.63
CA TYR A 313 46.54 -19.83 16.89
C TYR A 313 46.92 -20.94 17.86
N GLN A 314 46.33 -22.11 17.71
CA GLN A 314 46.67 -23.33 18.39
C GLN A 314 47.27 -24.33 17.35
N ASN A 315 48.46 -24.85 17.65
CA ASN A 315 49.24 -25.75 16.78
C ASN A 315 49.69 -25.11 15.44
N GLY A 316 50.04 -23.82 15.48
CA GLY A 316 50.60 -23.07 14.35
C GLY A 316 49.59 -22.39 13.42
N ARG A 317 50.12 -21.51 12.62
CA ARG A 317 49.28 -20.75 11.62
C ARG A 317 48.93 -21.67 10.44
N PRO A 318 47.74 -21.53 9.86
CA PRO A 318 47.41 -22.19 8.62
C PRO A 318 48.43 -21.85 7.52
N GLY A 319 48.95 -22.85 6.79
CA GLY A 319 49.90 -22.65 5.70
C GLY A 319 51.38 -22.55 6.08
N GLN A 320 51.76 -22.65 7.39
CA GLN A 320 53.17 -22.77 7.80
C GLN A 320 53.55 -24.24 8.02
N SER A 321 54.52 -24.71 7.23
CA SER A 321 54.85 -26.13 7.10
C SER A 321 55.75 -26.72 8.22
N LEU A 322 56.34 -25.98 9.14
CA LEU A 322 57.43 -26.47 10.01
C LEU A 322 57.30 -26.11 11.48
N THR A 323 56.12 -26.16 12.08
CA THR A 323 55.99 -25.89 13.53
C THR A 323 55.71 -27.17 14.30
N PRO A 324 56.43 -27.45 15.38
CA PRO A 324 56.15 -28.59 16.26
C PRO A 324 54.71 -28.52 16.81
N SER A 325 54.08 -29.67 17.00
CA SER A 325 52.77 -29.80 17.64
C SER A 325 52.81 -29.21 19.08
N ARG A 326 51.77 -28.44 19.44
CA ARG A 326 51.53 -27.75 20.74
C ARG A 326 52.20 -26.39 20.88
N VAL A 327 52.05 -25.56 19.87
CA VAL A 327 52.39 -24.14 19.93
C VAL A 327 51.11 -23.32 20.05
N HIS A 328 51.12 -22.41 21.01
CA HIS A 328 50.08 -21.36 21.14
C HIS A 328 50.71 -20.01 20.75
N GLU A 329 50.10 -19.32 19.83
CA GLU A 329 50.57 -18.01 19.39
C GLU A 329 49.41 -17.01 19.47
N THR A 330 49.67 -15.88 20.11
CA THR A 330 48.70 -14.74 20.17
C THR A 330 49.34 -13.56 19.47
N THR A 331 48.68 -13.02 18.49
CA THR A 331 49.10 -11.79 17.78
C THR A 331 48.06 -10.72 17.96
N LEU A 332 48.47 -9.55 18.45
CA LEU A 332 47.65 -8.34 18.55
C LEU A 332 48.31 -7.26 17.74
N GLY A 333 47.53 -6.53 16.95
CA GLY A 333 48.07 -5.49 16.07
C GLY A 333 47.04 -4.43 15.71
N ILE A 334 47.55 -3.26 15.37
CA ILE A 334 46.80 -2.18 14.75
C ILE A 334 47.34 -2.08 13.33
N VAL A 335 46.43 -2.11 12.38
CA VAL A 335 46.76 -2.07 10.93
C VAL A 335 46.17 -0.81 10.34
N LEU A 336 47.05 0.06 9.80
CA LEU A 336 46.66 1.19 8.95
C LEU A 336 46.72 0.73 7.50
N THR A 337 45.57 0.72 6.85
CA THR A 337 45.45 0.40 5.41
C THR A 337 45.26 1.68 4.61
N ILE A 338 46.11 1.94 3.65
CA ILE A 338 46.04 3.11 2.75
C ILE A 338 45.87 2.59 1.32
N PRO A 339 44.69 2.80 0.68
CA PRO A 339 44.50 2.40 -0.71
C PRO A 339 45.29 3.35 -1.63
N LEU A 340 46.34 2.85 -2.28
CA LEU A 340 47.20 3.66 -3.16
C LEU A 340 46.70 3.66 -4.61
N PHE A 341 46.23 2.53 -5.09
CA PHE A 341 45.72 2.38 -6.45
C PHE A 341 44.77 1.17 -6.54
N GLU A 342 43.55 1.39 -7.05
CA GLU A 342 42.49 0.38 -7.14
C GLU A 342 42.04 0.13 -8.60
N GLY A 343 42.89 0.41 -9.56
CA GLY A 343 42.57 0.19 -10.99
C GLY A 343 41.37 1.01 -11.47
N PHE A 344 41.21 2.25 -10.96
CA PHE A 344 40.08 3.16 -11.25
C PHE A 344 38.68 2.67 -10.80
N SER A 345 38.60 1.56 -10.07
CA SER A 345 37.32 1.00 -9.57
C SER A 345 36.51 2.04 -8.79
N ARG A 346 37.17 2.77 -7.89
CA ARG A 346 36.54 3.85 -7.08
C ARG A 346 35.96 4.96 -7.96
N THR A 347 36.70 5.42 -8.98
CA THR A 347 36.21 6.46 -9.89
C THR A 347 34.88 6.10 -10.51
N TYR A 348 34.75 4.86 -11.01
CA TYR A 348 33.50 4.40 -11.60
C TYR A 348 32.39 4.14 -10.56
N LYS A 349 32.73 3.71 -9.33
CA LYS A 349 31.76 3.62 -8.23
C LYS A 349 31.18 4.99 -7.88
N VAL A 350 32.03 6.04 -7.78
CA VAL A 350 31.60 7.42 -7.50
C VAL A 350 30.72 7.95 -8.65
N HIS A 351 31.13 7.76 -9.92
CA HIS A 351 30.31 8.14 -11.06
C HIS A 351 28.95 7.43 -11.06
N GLY A 352 28.92 6.12 -10.73
CA GLY A 352 27.67 5.36 -10.59
C GLY A 352 26.78 5.90 -9.47
N ALA A 353 27.36 6.26 -8.32
CA ALA A 353 26.62 6.84 -7.20
C ALA A 353 26.07 8.23 -7.53
N GLN A 354 26.85 9.06 -8.25
CA GLN A 354 26.37 10.38 -8.74
C GLN A 354 25.21 10.23 -9.72
N ALA A 355 25.28 9.26 -10.63
CA ALA A 355 24.17 8.95 -11.54
C ALA A 355 22.92 8.48 -10.79
N GLN A 356 23.07 7.71 -9.70
CA GLN A 356 21.96 7.32 -8.82
C GLN A 356 21.32 8.51 -8.12
N ILE A 357 22.10 9.51 -7.68
CA ILE A 357 21.54 10.76 -7.13
C ILE A 357 20.68 11.44 -8.20
N GLY A 358 21.19 11.65 -9.42
CA GLY A 358 20.41 12.25 -10.51
C GLY A 358 19.13 11.46 -10.84
N GLN A 359 19.19 10.12 -10.78
CA GLN A 359 18.00 9.28 -10.93
C GLN A 359 16.97 9.58 -9.82
N LYS A 360 17.40 9.64 -8.54
CA LYS A 360 16.49 9.90 -7.42
C LYS A 360 15.93 11.33 -7.40
N GLU A 361 16.67 12.29 -7.92
CA GLU A 361 16.17 13.67 -8.13
C GLU A 361 15.05 13.69 -9.18
N ALA A 362 15.23 12.97 -10.28
CA ALA A 362 14.19 12.85 -11.31
C ALA A 362 12.94 12.08 -10.79
N GLU A 363 13.14 10.99 -10.01
CA GLU A 363 12.05 10.25 -9.38
C GLU A 363 11.26 11.11 -8.37
N LEU A 364 11.94 11.98 -7.61
CA LEU A 364 11.28 12.94 -6.71
C LEU A 364 10.43 13.94 -7.51
N ALA A 365 10.99 14.55 -8.54
CA ALA A 365 10.26 15.48 -9.39
C ALA A 365 9.03 14.83 -10.05
N ASP A 366 9.16 13.60 -10.54
CA ASP A 366 8.04 12.84 -11.11
C ASP A 366 6.96 12.57 -10.05
N THR A 367 7.35 12.19 -8.83
CA THR A 367 6.41 11.97 -7.71
C THR A 367 5.67 13.26 -7.35
N GLU A 368 6.35 14.41 -7.29
CA GLU A 368 5.75 15.72 -7.02
C GLU A 368 4.73 16.10 -8.12
N HIS A 369 5.06 15.82 -9.39
CA HIS A 369 4.13 16.04 -10.51
C HIS A 369 2.93 15.11 -10.48
N GLN A 370 3.11 13.82 -10.18
CA GLN A 370 2.02 12.85 -10.09
C GLN A 370 1.05 13.20 -8.97
N VAL A 371 1.54 13.49 -7.76
CA VAL A 371 0.72 13.90 -6.61
C VAL A 371 -0.05 15.18 -6.95
N SER A 372 0.60 16.19 -7.52
CA SER A 372 -0.07 17.43 -7.92
C SER A 372 -1.18 17.18 -8.94
N MET A 373 -0.93 16.31 -9.93
CA MET A 373 -1.91 15.96 -10.95
C MET A 373 -3.10 15.18 -10.37
N GLU A 374 -2.85 14.25 -9.43
CA GLU A 374 -3.92 13.51 -8.73
C GLU A 374 -4.81 14.45 -7.91
N ILE A 375 -4.24 15.41 -7.19
CA ILE A 375 -4.99 16.41 -6.43
C ILE A 375 -5.83 17.29 -7.36
N ILE A 376 -5.26 17.77 -8.47
CA ILE A 376 -5.99 18.61 -9.44
C ILE A 376 -7.19 17.85 -10.00
N LYS A 377 -7.00 16.57 -10.39
CA LYS A 377 -8.08 15.71 -10.87
C LYS A 377 -9.15 15.50 -9.81
N ALA A 378 -8.76 15.09 -8.60
CA ALA A 378 -9.69 14.84 -7.50
C ALA A 378 -10.48 16.11 -7.12
N TYR A 379 -9.84 17.28 -7.16
CA TYR A 379 -10.50 18.57 -6.92
C TYR A 379 -11.52 18.90 -8.03
N ALA A 380 -11.15 18.69 -9.29
CA ALA A 380 -12.05 18.90 -10.42
C ALA A 380 -13.26 17.96 -10.36
N ASP A 381 -13.03 16.67 -10.03
CA ASP A 381 -14.08 15.67 -9.84
C ASP A 381 -15.02 16.06 -8.70
N ALA A 382 -14.49 16.47 -7.55
CA ALA A 382 -15.31 16.91 -6.41
C ALA A 382 -16.13 18.16 -6.73
N LYS A 383 -15.56 19.13 -7.46
CA LYS A 383 -16.27 20.32 -7.91
C LYS A 383 -17.40 19.98 -8.87
N ALA A 384 -17.13 19.12 -9.88
CA ALA A 384 -18.12 18.65 -10.84
C ALA A 384 -19.23 17.83 -10.17
N ALA A 385 -18.87 16.88 -9.32
CA ALA A 385 -19.82 16.04 -8.59
C ALA A 385 -20.78 16.87 -7.73
N ARG A 386 -20.30 17.95 -7.09
CA ARG A 386 -21.15 18.89 -6.34
C ARG A 386 -22.16 19.63 -7.23
N GLN A 387 -21.75 20.04 -8.43
CA GLN A 387 -22.63 20.71 -9.38
C GLN A 387 -23.65 19.72 -9.95
N ASN A 388 -23.22 18.53 -10.33
CA ASN A 388 -24.09 17.47 -10.86
C ASN A 388 -25.11 17.02 -9.83
N LEU A 389 -24.73 16.96 -8.55
CA LEU A 389 -25.65 16.64 -7.45
C LEU A 389 -26.84 17.63 -7.37
N ARG A 390 -26.58 18.92 -7.57
CA ARG A 390 -27.64 19.94 -7.60
C ARG A 390 -28.53 19.77 -8.84
N ALA A 391 -27.92 19.66 -10.02
CA ALA A 391 -28.65 19.49 -11.27
C ALA A 391 -29.49 18.21 -11.29
N SER A 392 -29.00 17.12 -10.69
CA SER A 392 -29.74 15.85 -10.60
C SER A 392 -30.98 15.95 -9.68
N ASN A 393 -30.96 16.84 -8.71
CA ASN A 393 -32.12 17.13 -7.87
C ASN A 393 -33.23 17.83 -8.66
N ASP A 394 -32.83 18.85 -9.44
CA ASP A 394 -33.78 19.57 -10.29
C ASP A 394 -34.36 18.65 -11.36
N LEU A 395 -33.53 17.78 -11.97
CA LEU A 395 -33.98 16.77 -12.93
C LEU A 395 -34.98 15.79 -12.30
N LEU A 396 -34.72 15.31 -11.08
CA LEU A 396 -35.61 14.38 -10.38
C LEU A 396 -36.97 15.03 -10.10
N ASN A 397 -36.98 16.26 -9.60
CA ASN A 397 -38.21 16.99 -9.30
C ASN A 397 -39.04 17.21 -10.58
N ALA A 398 -38.43 17.67 -11.67
CA ALA A 398 -39.10 17.86 -12.94
C ALA A 398 -39.67 16.55 -13.53
N ALA A 399 -38.92 15.44 -13.42
CA ALA A 399 -39.38 14.14 -13.89
C ALA A 399 -40.52 13.57 -13.04
N GLN A 400 -40.52 13.82 -11.71
CA GLN A 400 -41.63 13.45 -10.80
C GLN A 400 -42.92 14.21 -11.16
N ASP A 401 -42.81 15.53 -11.38
CA ASP A 401 -43.95 16.37 -11.74
C ASP A 401 -44.51 15.93 -13.12
N ALA A 402 -43.67 15.75 -14.11
CA ALA A 402 -44.07 15.28 -15.45
C ALA A 402 -44.78 13.93 -15.35
N GLN A 403 -44.26 12.96 -14.60
CA GLN A 403 -44.88 11.64 -14.46
C GLN A 403 -46.24 11.74 -13.75
N SER A 404 -46.36 12.56 -12.71
CA SER A 404 -47.62 12.74 -11.96
C SER A 404 -48.72 13.35 -12.86
N VAL A 405 -48.39 14.38 -13.67
CA VAL A 405 -49.30 15.01 -14.59
C VAL A 405 -49.73 14.03 -15.71
N SER A 406 -48.77 13.31 -16.30
CA SER A 406 -49.05 12.34 -17.36
C SER A 406 -49.94 11.18 -16.86
N GLN A 407 -49.69 10.66 -15.65
CA GLN A 407 -50.50 9.63 -15.04
C GLN A 407 -51.91 10.11 -14.77
N HIS A 408 -52.09 11.33 -14.27
CA HIS A 408 -53.38 11.90 -14.00
C HIS A 408 -54.22 12.14 -15.28
N LYS A 409 -53.61 12.62 -16.35
CA LYS A 409 -54.25 12.74 -17.68
C LYS A 409 -54.67 11.38 -18.24
N TYR A 410 -53.80 10.38 -18.12
CA TYR A 410 -54.12 9.02 -18.59
C TYR A 410 -55.30 8.40 -17.83
N ASP A 411 -55.36 8.60 -16.53
CA ASP A 411 -56.47 8.12 -15.70
C ASP A 411 -57.79 8.78 -16.07
N LYS A 412 -57.74 10.04 -16.54
CA LYS A 412 -58.90 10.79 -17.08
C LYS A 412 -59.15 10.58 -18.57
N HIS A 413 -58.45 9.64 -19.23
CA HIS A 413 -58.55 9.35 -20.65
C HIS A 413 -58.15 10.54 -21.56
N ALA A 414 -57.35 11.47 -21.05
CA ALA A 414 -56.87 12.66 -21.76
C ALA A 414 -55.44 12.56 -22.27
N ALA A 415 -54.75 11.43 -22.05
CA ALA A 415 -53.41 11.15 -22.55
C ALA A 415 -53.30 9.70 -23.07
N ASP A 416 -52.36 9.47 -23.97
CA ASP A 416 -52.00 8.17 -24.51
C ASP A 416 -51.07 7.41 -23.52
N ILE A 417 -51.08 6.06 -23.54
CA ILE A 417 -50.20 5.22 -22.76
C ILE A 417 -48.71 5.47 -23.04
N LEU A 418 -48.38 5.87 -24.27
CA LEU A 418 -47.00 6.19 -24.67
C LEU A 418 -46.45 7.39 -23.88
N GLU A 419 -47.29 8.42 -23.59
CA GLU A 419 -46.90 9.56 -22.73
C GLU A 419 -46.56 9.11 -21.34
N VAL A 420 -47.37 8.19 -20.77
CA VAL A 420 -47.11 7.62 -19.42
C VAL A 420 -45.83 6.80 -19.37
N LEU A 421 -45.63 5.90 -20.36
CA LEU A 421 -44.43 5.06 -20.42
C LEU A 421 -43.17 5.89 -20.62
N ASN A 422 -43.19 6.96 -21.40
CA ASN A 422 -42.07 7.86 -21.60
C ASN A 422 -41.73 8.61 -20.31
N THR A 423 -42.74 9.16 -19.59
CA THR A 423 -42.51 9.86 -18.32
C THR A 423 -42.10 8.93 -17.20
N GLN A 424 -42.59 7.70 -17.19
CA GLN A 424 -42.11 6.65 -16.24
C GLN A 424 -40.63 6.30 -16.51
N SER A 425 -40.23 6.15 -17.77
CA SER A 425 -38.83 5.92 -18.14
C SER A 425 -37.95 7.10 -17.72
N ALA A 426 -38.37 8.35 -18.03
CA ALA A 426 -37.64 9.56 -17.67
C ALA A 426 -37.47 9.69 -16.13
N LEU A 427 -38.50 9.36 -15.35
CA LEU A 427 -38.41 9.35 -13.88
C LEU A 427 -37.47 8.25 -13.38
N ALA A 428 -37.49 7.05 -13.96
CA ALA A 428 -36.56 5.98 -13.61
C ALA A 428 -35.11 6.38 -13.86
N ASP A 429 -34.84 7.03 -15.00
CA ASP A 429 -33.52 7.53 -15.35
C ASP A 429 -33.09 8.70 -14.45
N ALA A 430 -33.97 9.62 -14.12
CA ALA A 430 -33.70 10.73 -13.17
C ALA A 430 -33.37 10.23 -11.75
N ARG A 431 -34.08 9.20 -11.28
CA ARG A 431 -33.78 8.55 -9.99
C ARG A 431 -32.41 7.88 -10.01
N GLN A 432 -32.08 7.18 -11.08
CA GLN A 432 -30.76 6.57 -11.25
C GLN A 432 -29.67 7.63 -11.23
N GLU A 433 -29.83 8.72 -11.97
CA GLU A 433 -28.83 9.79 -12.05
C GLU A 433 -28.64 10.49 -10.69
N ARG A 434 -29.73 10.69 -9.93
CA ARG A 434 -29.66 11.24 -8.58
C ARG A 434 -28.86 10.36 -7.63
N ILE A 435 -29.08 9.04 -7.67
CA ILE A 435 -28.33 8.05 -6.85
C ILE A 435 -26.85 8.10 -7.21
N ARG A 436 -26.54 8.11 -8.51
CA ARG A 436 -25.15 8.16 -9.00
C ARG A 436 -24.44 9.44 -8.58
N CYS A 437 -25.03 10.61 -8.81
CA CYS A 437 -24.43 11.90 -8.45
C CYS A 437 -24.20 12.04 -6.94
N LEU A 438 -25.09 11.47 -6.11
CA LEU A 438 -24.92 11.47 -4.67
C LEU A 438 -23.71 10.64 -4.22
N ALA A 439 -23.57 9.44 -4.75
CA ALA A 439 -22.43 8.57 -4.46
C ALA A 439 -21.12 9.16 -4.98
N GLU A 440 -21.12 9.72 -6.20
CA GLU A 440 -19.98 10.42 -6.79
C GLU A 440 -19.51 11.59 -5.91
N TRP A 441 -20.42 12.39 -5.38
CA TRP A 441 -20.08 13.49 -4.48
C TRP A 441 -19.40 12.99 -3.19
N ASN A 442 -20.00 11.99 -2.53
CA ASN A 442 -19.45 11.43 -1.30
C ASN A 442 -18.08 10.78 -1.54
N SER A 443 -17.93 10.03 -2.61
CA SER A 443 -16.65 9.41 -3.00
C SER A 443 -15.59 10.45 -3.36
N ALA A 444 -15.93 11.43 -4.20
CA ALA A 444 -14.98 12.45 -4.69
C ALA A 444 -14.42 13.32 -3.55
N ARG A 445 -15.25 13.68 -2.58
CA ARG A 445 -14.83 14.44 -1.41
C ARG A 445 -13.78 13.68 -0.57
N LEU A 446 -14.02 12.41 -0.32
CA LEU A 446 -13.10 11.58 0.44
C LEU A 446 -11.83 11.25 -0.35
N ARG A 447 -11.96 11.03 -1.66
CA ARG A 447 -10.81 10.82 -2.55
C ARG A 447 -9.90 12.05 -2.62
N LEU A 448 -10.45 13.26 -2.58
CA LEU A 448 -9.65 14.48 -2.51
C LEU A 448 -8.81 14.52 -1.21
N LEU A 449 -9.37 14.15 -0.07
CA LEU A 449 -8.62 14.04 1.18
C LEU A 449 -7.51 12.98 1.09
N ALA A 450 -7.80 11.83 0.50
CA ALA A 450 -6.82 10.76 0.31
C ALA A 450 -5.69 11.17 -0.64
N SER A 451 -6.02 11.85 -1.77
CA SER A 451 -5.02 12.31 -2.74
C SER A 451 -4.12 13.42 -2.20
N ALA A 452 -4.56 14.15 -1.16
CA ALA A 452 -3.75 15.12 -0.43
C ALA A 452 -2.92 14.48 0.70
N GLY A 453 -3.08 13.18 0.97
CA GLY A 453 -2.40 12.49 2.07
C GLY A 453 -2.93 12.85 3.46
N LEU A 454 -4.13 13.40 3.54
CA LEU A 454 -4.75 13.91 4.77
C LEU A 454 -5.88 13.02 5.30
N MET A 455 -6.04 11.83 4.76
CA MET A 455 -7.10 10.92 5.18
C MET A 455 -6.76 10.30 6.53
N GLY A 456 -7.54 10.65 7.56
CA GLY A 456 -7.55 10.01 8.86
C GLY A 456 -8.83 9.20 9.08
N ARG A 457 -8.90 8.42 10.15
CA ARG A 457 -10.06 7.58 10.49
C ARG A 457 -11.34 8.42 10.69
N ALA A 458 -11.24 9.55 11.39
CA ALA A 458 -12.37 10.46 11.61
C ALA A 458 -13.03 10.98 10.32
N ALA A 459 -12.36 10.95 9.19
CA ALA A 459 -12.93 11.35 7.91
C ALA A 459 -13.78 10.25 7.26
N VAL A 460 -13.61 9.00 7.69
CA VAL A 460 -14.27 7.79 7.16
C VAL A 460 -15.47 7.40 8.02
N GLU A 461 -15.47 7.76 9.32
CA GLU A 461 -16.63 7.66 10.24
C GLU A 461 -17.67 8.75 9.92
#